data_70f122863fc50a856d53b63afdc48d05
#
_entry.id   70f122863fc50a856d53b63afdc48d05
#
_cell.length_a   1.000
_cell.length_b   1.000
_cell.length_c   1.000
_cell.angle_alpha   90.00
_cell.angle_beta   90.00
_cell.angle_gamma   90.00
#
_symmetry.space_group_name_H-M   'P 1'
#
loop_
_entity.id
_entity.type
_entity.pdbx_description
1 polymer ?
#
loop_
_entity_poly.entity_id
_entity_poly.type
_entity_poly.pdbx_seq_one_letter_code
_entity_poly.pdbx_strand_id
1 'polypeptide(L)'
;MEKIEATGISKSFGEVRAVRDLSFRVEEGTIYGILGVNGSGKTTTIRMLLNILTPDQGEILINGRPFDEELKNRIGYLPEERGLYRKMKVRDLLCYMGELKGLTSAQANKKASYWVERVGLSEWMDKKAEELSKGMQQKIQFVSALIHDPEIVILDEPFSGLDPINTVTLLEVMEEVKKRGAAVLFSTHILEHAEKLVDKLTFIRQGQNVLTGTMGEVKGRFAATLFRIRIDGEGSLLSSLPKVLKVQAFGHEYEVETEGDTEPTEFLKNLLAAGLRVEKFEKVEPSLTNIYMKVMRGEDGKN
;
A
#
# COMPACT_ATOMS: atom_id res chain seq x y z
N MET A 1 -18.66 -2.37 -7.97
CA MET A 1 -19.32 -1.05 -7.71
C MET A 1 -18.27 -0.11 -7.14
N GLU A 2 -18.30 1.19 -7.52
CA GLU A 2 -17.41 2.19 -6.93
C GLU A 2 -17.83 2.50 -5.49
N LYS A 3 -16.90 2.37 -4.57
CA LYS A 3 -17.10 2.61 -3.13
C LYS A 3 -16.58 3.99 -2.69
N ILE A 4 -15.49 4.45 -3.33
CA ILE A 4 -14.93 5.79 -3.10
C ILE A 4 -14.66 6.43 -4.45
N GLU A 5 -15.15 7.65 -4.64
CA GLU A 5 -14.83 8.49 -5.79
C GLU A 5 -14.32 9.84 -5.28
N ALA A 6 -13.13 10.21 -5.69
CA ALA A 6 -12.55 11.52 -5.47
C ALA A 6 -12.32 12.17 -6.84
N THR A 7 -12.87 13.35 -7.08
CA THR A 7 -12.79 14.05 -8.36
C THR A 7 -12.29 15.47 -8.16
N GLY A 8 -11.11 15.78 -8.67
CA GLY A 8 -10.51 17.11 -8.68
C GLY A 8 -10.27 17.69 -7.29
N ILE A 9 -10.08 16.85 -6.26
CA ILE A 9 -9.98 17.33 -4.89
C ILE A 9 -8.69 18.11 -4.67
N SER A 10 -8.80 19.25 -3.99
CA SER A 10 -7.67 20.11 -3.64
C SER A 10 -7.78 20.60 -2.20
N LYS A 11 -6.63 20.76 -1.53
CA LYS A 11 -6.54 21.30 -0.16
C LYS A 11 -5.29 22.10 0.06
N SER A 12 -5.45 23.29 0.63
CA SER A 12 -4.35 24.16 1.01
C SER A 12 -4.41 24.51 2.49
N PHE A 13 -3.25 24.74 3.09
CA PHE A 13 -3.08 25.25 4.46
C PHE A 13 -2.16 26.47 4.38
N GLY A 14 -2.73 27.65 4.38
CA GLY A 14 -2.00 28.87 4.09
C GLY A 14 -1.37 28.81 2.69
N GLU A 15 -0.05 28.96 2.60
CA GLU A 15 0.67 28.91 1.33
C GLU A 15 0.98 27.47 0.85
N VAL A 16 0.80 26.46 1.71
CA VAL A 16 1.11 25.07 1.40
C VAL A 16 -0.08 24.41 0.72
N ARG A 17 0.07 24.06 -0.55
CA ARG A 17 -0.91 23.24 -1.28
C ARG A 17 -0.63 21.77 -1.04
N ALA A 18 -1.33 21.20 -0.04
CA ALA A 18 -1.11 19.81 0.39
C ALA A 18 -1.68 18.77 -0.60
N VAL A 19 -2.79 19.08 -1.28
CA VAL A 19 -3.39 18.26 -2.34
C VAL A 19 -3.82 19.17 -3.48
N ARG A 20 -3.60 18.72 -4.74
CA ARG A 20 -3.82 19.52 -5.94
C ARG A 20 -4.47 18.67 -7.01
N ASP A 21 -5.72 18.94 -7.33
CA ASP A 21 -6.48 18.34 -8.44
C ASP A 21 -6.34 16.79 -8.48
N LEU A 22 -6.50 16.15 -7.30
CA LEU A 22 -6.33 14.71 -7.17
C LEU A 22 -7.65 14.01 -7.51
N SER A 23 -7.58 13.02 -8.42
CA SER A 23 -8.74 12.21 -8.81
C SER A 23 -8.38 10.73 -8.80
N PHE A 24 -9.24 9.91 -8.19
CA PHE A 24 -9.12 8.45 -8.18
C PHE A 24 -10.44 7.79 -7.78
N ARG A 25 -10.52 6.46 -8.01
CA ARG A 25 -11.69 5.65 -7.66
C ARG A 25 -11.26 4.33 -7.04
N VAL A 26 -12.02 3.91 -6.03
CA VAL A 26 -11.80 2.63 -5.33
C VAL A 26 -13.05 1.77 -5.48
N GLU A 27 -12.86 0.57 -5.99
CA GLU A 27 -13.93 -0.37 -6.26
C GLU A 27 -14.13 -1.34 -5.08
N GLU A 28 -15.31 -1.93 -5.00
CA GLU A 28 -15.64 -3.01 -4.08
C GLU A 28 -14.71 -4.22 -4.31
N GLY A 29 -14.28 -4.86 -3.22
CA GLY A 29 -13.43 -6.04 -3.30
C GLY A 29 -12.05 -5.77 -3.92
N THR A 30 -11.54 -4.53 -3.81
CA THR A 30 -10.20 -4.16 -4.26
C THR A 30 -9.37 -3.56 -3.15
N ILE A 31 -8.06 -3.71 -3.26
CA ILE A 31 -7.08 -3.01 -2.42
C ILE A 31 -6.43 -1.91 -3.24
N TYR A 32 -6.63 -0.68 -2.79
CA TYR A 32 -6.11 0.53 -3.44
C TYR A 32 -4.99 1.16 -2.62
N GLY A 33 -3.84 1.40 -3.23
CA GLY A 33 -2.68 2.02 -2.61
C GLY A 33 -2.55 3.51 -2.95
N ILE A 34 -2.51 4.38 -1.94
CA ILE A 34 -2.05 5.76 -2.07
C ILE A 34 -0.58 5.81 -1.65
N LEU A 35 0.32 5.91 -2.63
CA LEU A 35 1.75 5.74 -2.44
C LEU A 35 2.50 7.05 -2.59
N GLY A 36 3.54 7.26 -1.79
CA GLY A 36 4.38 8.46 -1.88
C GLY A 36 5.19 8.70 -0.62
N VAL A 37 6.17 9.59 -0.72
CA VAL A 37 7.01 9.97 0.43
C VAL A 37 6.23 10.70 1.51
N ASN A 38 6.81 10.84 2.69
CA ASN A 38 6.23 11.64 3.76
C ASN A 38 6.04 13.10 3.31
N GLY A 39 4.90 13.69 3.68
CA GLY A 39 4.54 15.04 3.24
C GLY A 39 4.01 15.15 1.80
N SER A 40 3.80 14.04 1.08
CA SER A 40 3.26 14.09 -0.29
C SER A 40 1.77 14.41 -0.38
N GLY A 41 1.01 14.39 0.74
CA GLY A 41 -0.43 14.67 0.78
C GLY A 41 -1.32 13.47 1.10
N LYS A 42 -0.76 12.26 1.35
CA LYS A 42 -1.51 11.02 1.63
C LYS A 42 -2.50 11.15 2.78
N THR A 43 -2.01 11.49 3.98
CA THR A 43 -2.85 11.68 5.18
C THR A 43 -3.89 12.78 5.00
N THR A 44 -3.54 13.88 4.32
CA THR A 44 -4.51 14.95 3.99
C THR A 44 -5.63 14.42 3.09
N THR A 45 -5.29 13.62 2.09
CA THR A 45 -6.27 12.96 1.21
C THR A 45 -7.19 12.04 2.01
N ILE A 46 -6.63 11.17 2.86
CA ILE A 46 -7.42 10.27 3.74
C ILE A 46 -8.36 11.07 4.64
N ARG A 47 -7.87 12.15 5.26
CA ARG A 47 -8.71 13.00 6.14
C ARG A 47 -9.86 13.69 5.38
N MET A 48 -9.67 14.01 4.10
CA MET A 48 -10.76 14.51 3.24
C MET A 48 -11.79 13.41 2.92
N LEU A 49 -11.35 12.19 2.60
CA LEU A 49 -12.26 11.05 2.36
C LEU A 49 -13.14 10.74 3.57
N LEU A 50 -12.62 10.96 4.78
CA LEU A 50 -13.33 10.73 6.04
C LEU A 50 -14.16 11.94 6.51
N ASN A 51 -14.24 13.00 5.71
CA ASN A 51 -14.88 14.27 6.07
C ASN A 51 -14.35 14.90 7.37
N ILE A 52 -13.10 14.57 7.75
CA ILE A 52 -12.36 15.24 8.84
C ILE A 52 -11.87 16.61 8.36
N LEU A 53 -11.54 16.71 7.07
CA LEU A 53 -11.17 17.94 6.37
C LEU A 53 -12.09 18.12 5.17
N THR A 54 -12.61 19.30 4.97
CA THR A 54 -13.36 19.65 3.76
C THR A 54 -12.37 20.01 2.65
N PRO A 55 -12.48 19.45 1.43
CA PRO A 55 -11.69 19.90 0.30
C PRO A 55 -12.03 21.35 -0.06
N ASP A 56 -11.05 22.11 -0.54
CA ASP A 56 -11.26 23.49 -1.00
C ASP A 56 -11.88 23.50 -2.41
N GLN A 57 -11.64 22.44 -3.20
CA GLN A 57 -12.20 22.20 -4.53
C GLN A 57 -12.40 20.70 -4.77
N GLY A 58 -13.25 20.38 -5.73
CA GLY A 58 -13.55 19.00 -6.10
C GLY A 58 -14.64 18.38 -5.24
N GLU A 59 -14.89 17.10 -5.47
CA GLU A 59 -15.97 16.35 -4.82
C GLU A 59 -15.51 14.98 -4.39
N ILE A 60 -16.08 14.49 -3.28
CA ILE A 60 -15.88 13.13 -2.77
C ILE A 60 -17.24 12.47 -2.60
N LEU A 61 -17.40 11.32 -3.24
CA LEU A 61 -18.56 10.46 -3.06
C LEU A 61 -18.16 9.13 -2.44
N ILE A 62 -18.95 8.69 -1.47
CA ILE A 62 -18.82 7.39 -0.82
C ILE A 62 -20.09 6.59 -1.09
N ASN A 63 -19.95 5.41 -1.69
CA ASN A 63 -21.10 4.63 -2.19
C ASN A 63 -22.03 5.48 -3.10
N GLY A 64 -21.45 6.35 -3.97
CA GLY A 64 -22.16 7.20 -4.92
C GLY A 64 -22.91 8.39 -4.30
N ARG A 65 -22.69 8.72 -3.02
CA ARG A 65 -23.31 9.86 -2.33
C ARG A 65 -22.31 10.66 -1.49
N PRO A 66 -22.57 11.95 -1.22
CA PRO A 66 -21.76 12.72 -0.29
C PRO A 66 -21.70 12.05 1.10
N PHE A 67 -20.60 12.31 1.82
CA PHE A 67 -20.37 11.75 3.15
C PHE A 67 -21.46 12.20 4.13
N ASP A 68 -22.04 11.25 4.87
CA ASP A 68 -23.02 11.49 5.93
C ASP A 68 -22.70 10.70 7.20
N GLU A 69 -23.47 10.92 8.28
CA GLU A 69 -23.26 10.24 9.56
C GLU A 69 -23.50 8.72 9.48
N GLU A 70 -24.39 8.26 8.59
CA GLU A 70 -24.67 6.83 8.44
C GLU A 70 -23.46 6.11 7.86
N LEU A 71 -22.75 6.74 6.92
CA LEU A 71 -21.54 6.19 6.31
C LEU A 71 -20.41 5.96 7.31
N LYS A 72 -20.35 6.73 8.40
CA LYS A 72 -19.34 6.51 9.46
C LYS A 72 -19.40 5.08 10.03
N ASN A 73 -20.57 4.47 10.10
CA ASN A 73 -20.74 3.11 10.63
C ASN A 73 -20.38 2.02 9.61
N ARG A 74 -20.20 2.40 8.34
CA ARG A 74 -19.78 1.49 7.26
C ARG A 74 -18.30 1.58 6.93
N ILE A 75 -17.60 2.52 7.58
CA ILE A 75 -16.17 2.78 7.35
C ILE A 75 -15.36 2.38 8.58
N GLY A 76 -14.34 1.54 8.34
CA GLY A 76 -13.27 1.27 9.29
C GLY A 76 -12.08 2.20 9.01
N TYR A 77 -11.54 2.82 10.04
CA TYR A 77 -10.42 3.74 9.89
C TYR A 77 -9.30 3.43 10.87
N LEU A 78 -8.09 3.30 10.35
CA LEU A 78 -6.85 3.22 11.12
C LEU A 78 -6.04 4.51 10.86
N PRO A 79 -5.91 5.40 11.83
CA PRO A 79 -5.04 6.57 11.73
C PRO A 79 -3.55 6.18 11.87
N GLU A 80 -2.65 7.01 11.31
CA GLU A 80 -1.20 6.87 11.47
C GLU A 80 -0.78 6.96 12.95
N GLU A 81 -1.41 7.87 13.72
CA GLU A 81 -1.14 8.05 15.13
C GLU A 81 -1.83 6.99 15.99
N ARG A 82 -1.12 6.49 16.99
CA ARG A 82 -1.64 5.46 17.90
C ARG A 82 -2.56 6.07 18.94
N GLY A 83 -3.84 5.69 18.88
CA GLY A 83 -4.92 6.22 19.72
C GLY A 83 -5.64 5.17 20.58
N LEU A 84 -4.95 4.16 21.13
CA LEU A 84 -5.59 3.16 21.99
C LEU A 84 -5.87 3.71 23.41
N TYR A 85 -6.99 3.29 23.99
CA TYR A 85 -7.30 3.51 25.41
C TYR A 85 -6.40 2.61 26.29
N ARG A 86 -5.22 3.11 26.63
CA ARG A 86 -4.09 2.35 27.22
C ARG A 86 -4.48 1.54 28.47
N LYS A 87 -5.36 2.08 29.31
CA LYS A 87 -5.78 1.44 30.59
C LYS A 87 -6.87 0.40 30.45
N MET A 88 -7.52 0.32 29.29
CA MET A 88 -8.56 -0.70 29.03
C MET A 88 -7.90 -2.05 28.69
N LYS A 89 -8.59 -3.14 29.06
CA LYS A 89 -8.26 -4.47 28.56
C LYS A 89 -8.55 -4.52 27.06
N VAL A 90 -7.79 -5.34 26.31
CA VAL A 90 -7.97 -5.52 24.85
C VAL A 90 -9.42 -5.89 24.53
N ARG A 91 -10.00 -6.83 25.26
CA ARG A 91 -11.40 -7.24 25.11
C ARG A 91 -12.35 -6.07 25.25
N ASP A 92 -12.27 -5.35 26.35
CA ASP A 92 -13.16 -4.25 26.66
C ASP A 92 -13.04 -3.11 25.63
N LEU A 93 -11.82 -2.83 25.21
CA LEU A 93 -11.54 -1.84 24.16
C LEU A 93 -12.20 -2.22 22.84
N LEU A 94 -12.00 -3.47 22.38
CA LEU A 94 -12.57 -3.93 21.12
C LEU A 94 -14.10 -4.02 21.17
N CYS A 95 -14.66 -4.51 22.29
CA CYS A 95 -16.10 -4.51 22.48
C CYS A 95 -16.68 -3.10 22.44
N TYR A 96 -16.07 -2.16 23.16
CA TYR A 96 -16.47 -0.76 23.14
C TYR A 96 -16.44 -0.15 21.72
N MET A 97 -15.36 -0.40 20.95
CA MET A 97 -15.27 0.06 19.57
C MET A 97 -16.35 -0.55 18.68
N GLY A 98 -16.66 -1.84 18.86
CA GLY A 98 -17.76 -2.51 18.15
C GLY A 98 -19.12 -1.95 18.49
N GLU A 99 -19.39 -1.71 19.78
CA GLU A 99 -20.66 -1.13 20.26
C GLU A 99 -20.87 0.31 19.76
N LEU A 100 -19.81 1.13 19.68
CA LEU A 100 -19.87 2.45 19.06
C LEU A 100 -20.25 2.41 17.57
N LYS A 101 -20.03 1.28 16.91
CA LYS A 101 -20.41 1.01 15.52
C LYS A 101 -21.72 0.23 15.38
N GLY A 102 -22.50 0.12 16.46
CA GLY A 102 -23.85 -0.47 16.47
C GLY A 102 -23.91 -1.98 16.69
N LEU A 103 -22.81 -2.64 17.05
CA LEU A 103 -22.86 -4.05 17.43
C LEU A 103 -23.45 -4.22 18.83
N THR A 104 -24.17 -5.32 19.06
CA THR A 104 -24.49 -5.74 20.43
C THR A 104 -23.23 -6.24 21.13
N SER A 105 -23.20 -6.19 22.48
CA SER A 105 -22.05 -6.68 23.27
C SER A 105 -21.67 -8.13 22.95
N ALA A 106 -22.66 -8.98 22.70
CA ALA A 106 -22.44 -10.39 22.32
C ALA A 106 -21.76 -10.49 20.94
N GLN A 107 -22.20 -9.70 19.96
CA GLN A 107 -21.61 -9.64 18.62
C GLN A 107 -20.17 -9.08 18.69
N ALA A 108 -19.98 -7.98 19.42
CA ALA A 108 -18.68 -7.34 19.59
C ALA A 108 -17.67 -8.29 20.23
N ASN A 109 -18.06 -9.01 21.29
CA ASN A 109 -17.19 -9.98 21.96
C ASN A 109 -16.81 -11.16 21.03
N LYS A 110 -17.78 -11.69 20.28
CA LYS A 110 -17.51 -12.77 19.29
C LYS A 110 -16.53 -12.32 18.23
N LYS A 111 -16.72 -11.13 17.67
CA LYS A 111 -15.83 -10.57 16.65
C LYS A 111 -14.45 -10.20 17.20
N ALA A 112 -14.39 -9.65 18.41
CA ALA A 112 -13.15 -9.38 19.10
C ALA A 112 -12.32 -10.65 19.27
N SER A 113 -12.92 -11.74 19.74
CA SER A 113 -12.23 -13.04 19.88
C SER A 113 -11.70 -13.54 18.54
N TYR A 114 -12.54 -13.50 17.49
CA TYR A 114 -12.14 -13.91 16.13
C TYR A 114 -10.94 -13.11 15.60
N TRP A 115 -11.03 -11.80 15.61
CA TRP A 115 -9.99 -10.95 15.05
C TRP A 115 -8.68 -10.98 15.86
N VAL A 116 -8.78 -11.07 17.20
CA VAL A 116 -7.60 -11.17 18.07
C VAL A 116 -6.87 -12.49 17.85
N GLU A 117 -7.60 -13.58 17.62
CA GLU A 117 -7.03 -14.87 17.22
C GLU A 117 -6.33 -14.76 15.85
N ARG A 118 -6.98 -14.14 14.85
CA ARG A 118 -6.41 -13.94 13.50
C ARG A 118 -5.09 -13.17 13.50
N VAL A 119 -4.92 -12.24 14.43
CA VAL A 119 -3.66 -11.49 14.57
C VAL A 119 -2.69 -12.10 15.59
N GLY A 120 -2.98 -13.31 16.10
CA GLY A 120 -2.10 -14.07 17.00
C GLY A 120 -1.94 -13.45 18.38
N LEU A 121 -3.01 -12.85 18.95
CA LEU A 121 -2.96 -12.16 20.24
C LEU A 121 -3.98 -12.69 21.25
N SER A 122 -4.46 -13.95 21.13
CA SER A 122 -5.50 -14.54 22.01
C SER A 122 -5.13 -14.48 23.49
N GLU A 123 -3.88 -14.70 23.85
CA GLU A 123 -3.38 -14.67 25.24
C GLU A 123 -3.42 -13.24 25.85
N TRP A 124 -3.57 -12.21 25.00
CA TRP A 124 -3.56 -10.81 25.41
C TRP A 124 -4.94 -10.20 25.57
N MET A 125 -6.01 -10.97 25.32
CA MET A 125 -7.40 -10.48 25.37
C MET A 125 -7.76 -9.81 26.71
N ASP A 126 -7.30 -10.38 27.83
CA ASP A 126 -7.62 -9.90 29.17
C ASP A 126 -6.51 -9.03 29.79
N LYS A 127 -5.47 -8.70 28.99
CA LYS A 127 -4.40 -7.77 29.36
C LYS A 127 -4.76 -6.35 28.98
N LYS A 128 -4.17 -5.37 29.68
CA LYS A 128 -4.33 -3.95 29.32
C LYS A 128 -3.57 -3.62 28.06
N ALA A 129 -4.07 -2.69 27.26
CA ALA A 129 -3.42 -2.25 26.03
C ALA A 129 -2.03 -1.64 26.26
N GLU A 130 -1.74 -1.08 27.43
CA GLU A 130 -0.43 -0.57 27.82
C GLU A 130 0.63 -1.67 28.06
N GLU A 131 0.22 -2.91 28.30
CA GLU A 131 1.09 -4.06 28.48
C GLU A 131 1.60 -4.66 27.15
N LEU A 132 0.98 -4.27 26.03
CA LEU A 132 1.30 -4.75 24.70
C LEU A 132 2.53 -4.04 24.14
N SER A 133 3.35 -4.75 23.38
CA SER A 133 4.41 -4.13 22.57
C SER A 133 3.82 -3.17 21.53
N LYS A 134 4.65 -2.30 20.97
CA LYS A 134 4.21 -1.33 19.93
C LYS A 134 3.57 -2.04 18.71
N GLY A 135 4.16 -3.16 18.26
CA GLY A 135 3.61 -3.94 17.14
C GLY A 135 2.28 -4.61 17.50
N MET A 136 2.15 -5.14 18.73
CA MET A 136 0.87 -5.70 19.20
C MET A 136 -0.21 -4.63 19.33
N GLN A 137 0.13 -3.43 19.84
CA GLN A 137 -0.79 -2.29 19.87
C GLN A 137 -1.28 -1.90 18.47
N GLN A 138 -0.38 -1.90 17.49
CA GLN A 138 -0.73 -1.64 16.08
C GLN A 138 -1.73 -2.67 15.55
N LYS A 139 -1.51 -3.97 15.83
CA LYS A 139 -2.45 -5.04 15.46
C LYS A 139 -3.82 -4.86 16.12
N ILE A 140 -3.90 -4.51 17.39
CA ILE A 140 -5.17 -4.26 18.08
C ILE A 140 -5.87 -3.02 17.52
N GLN A 141 -5.15 -1.96 17.19
CA GLN A 141 -5.70 -0.78 16.55
C GLN A 141 -6.24 -1.10 15.14
N PHE A 142 -5.53 -1.92 14.39
CA PHE A 142 -5.99 -2.42 13.09
C PHE A 142 -7.27 -3.26 13.23
N VAL A 143 -7.32 -4.17 14.20
CA VAL A 143 -8.53 -4.96 14.53
C VAL A 143 -9.70 -4.06 14.89
N SER A 144 -9.47 -2.98 15.65
CA SER A 144 -10.53 -2.04 16.02
C SER A 144 -11.19 -1.37 14.81
N ALA A 145 -10.43 -1.16 13.73
CA ALA A 145 -10.98 -0.64 12.47
C ALA A 145 -11.85 -1.67 11.72
N LEU A 146 -11.67 -2.97 12.00
CA LEU A 146 -12.36 -4.07 11.31
C LEU A 146 -13.53 -4.67 12.12
N ILE A 147 -13.65 -4.35 13.40
CA ILE A 147 -14.51 -5.05 14.35
C ILE A 147 -15.98 -5.10 13.93
N HIS A 148 -16.47 -4.13 13.19
CA HIS A 148 -17.85 -3.98 12.76
C HIS A 148 -18.13 -4.47 11.33
N ASP A 149 -17.17 -5.20 10.72
CA ASP A 149 -17.20 -5.67 9.32
C ASP A 149 -17.54 -4.53 8.33
N PRO A 150 -16.70 -3.49 8.22
CA PRO A 150 -16.96 -2.34 7.38
C PRO A 150 -16.97 -2.70 5.88
N GLU A 151 -17.78 -1.98 5.10
CA GLU A 151 -17.76 -2.07 3.64
C GLU A 151 -16.54 -1.37 3.02
N ILE A 152 -15.98 -0.40 3.73
CA ILE A 152 -14.82 0.39 3.33
C ILE A 152 -13.83 0.43 4.48
N VAL A 153 -12.58 0.11 4.20
CA VAL A 153 -11.48 0.16 5.16
C VAL A 153 -10.44 1.15 4.69
N ILE A 154 -10.17 2.17 5.49
CA ILE A 154 -9.17 3.20 5.19
C ILE A 154 -8.05 3.12 6.24
N LEU A 155 -6.83 2.92 5.79
CA LEU A 155 -5.67 2.65 6.64
C LEU A 155 -4.55 3.64 6.33
N ASP A 156 -4.16 4.46 7.30
CA ASP A 156 -3.06 5.41 7.15
C ASP A 156 -1.78 4.81 7.73
N GLU A 157 -0.80 4.48 6.86
CA GLU A 157 0.49 3.85 7.18
C GLU A 157 0.36 2.59 8.07
N PRO A 158 -0.45 1.58 7.70
CA PRO A 158 -0.79 0.45 8.58
C PRO A 158 0.42 -0.40 9.00
N PHE A 159 1.49 -0.39 8.22
CA PHE A 159 2.69 -1.20 8.45
C PHE A 159 3.79 -0.48 9.23
N SER A 160 3.56 0.79 9.59
CA SER A 160 4.57 1.60 10.29
C SER A 160 4.98 1.01 11.63
N GLY A 161 6.28 0.74 11.79
CA GLY A 161 6.86 0.20 13.02
C GLY A 161 6.51 -1.25 13.34
N LEU A 162 6.09 -2.02 12.34
CA LEU A 162 5.95 -3.47 12.42
C LEU A 162 7.23 -4.18 11.99
N ASP A 163 7.50 -5.31 12.61
CA ASP A 163 8.47 -6.27 12.13
C ASP A 163 7.93 -7.09 10.94
N PRO A 164 8.77 -7.82 10.20
CA PRO A 164 8.35 -8.59 9.04
C PRO A 164 7.23 -9.61 9.31
N ILE A 165 7.25 -10.28 10.48
CA ILE A 165 6.25 -11.32 10.83
C ILE A 165 4.88 -10.65 11.03
N ASN A 166 4.83 -9.58 11.81
CA ASN A 166 3.60 -8.84 12.04
C ASN A 166 3.06 -8.19 10.76
N THR A 167 3.95 -7.74 9.87
CA THR A 167 3.57 -7.22 8.55
C THR A 167 2.85 -8.29 7.72
N VAL A 168 3.38 -9.51 7.63
CA VAL A 168 2.74 -10.61 6.89
C VAL A 168 1.34 -10.89 7.44
N THR A 169 1.18 -10.93 8.75
CA THR A 169 -0.14 -11.13 9.38
C THR A 169 -1.15 -10.06 8.94
N LEU A 170 -0.75 -8.79 8.89
CA LEU A 170 -1.66 -7.72 8.46
C LEU A 170 -1.99 -7.80 6.97
N LEU A 171 -1.01 -8.16 6.12
CA LEU A 171 -1.24 -8.39 4.69
C LEU A 171 -2.30 -9.49 4.47
N GLU A 172 -2.20 -10.61 5.19
CA GLU A 172 -3.18 -11.71 5.14
C GLU A 172 -4.58 -11.26 5.57
N VAL A 173 -4.67 -10.47 6.64
CA VAL A 173 -5.95 -9.94 7.11
C VAL A 173 -6.56 -8.96 6.10
N MET A 174 -5.76 -8.11 5.46
CA MET A 174 -6.25 -7.19 4.41
C MET A 174 -6.80 -7.97 3.20
N GLU A 175 -6.10 -9.04 2.78
CA GLU A 175 -6.60 -9.94 1.73
C GLU A 175 -7.90 -10.65 2.14
N GLU A 176 -8.03 -11.05 3.40
CA GLU A 176 -9.26 -11.65 3.91
C GLU A 176 -10.43 -10.66 3.87
N VAL A 177 -10.21 -9.42 4.30
CA VAL A 177 -11.21 -8.35 4.27
C VAL A 177 -11.64 -8.02 2.85
N LYS A 178 -10.69 -7.93 1.91
CA LYS A 178 -10.98 -7.78 0.47
C LYS A 178 -11.85 -8.93 -0.06
N LYS A 179 -11.50 -10.18 0.25
CA LYS A 179 -12.27 -11.36 -0.18
C LYS A 179 -13.70 -11.39 0.35
N ARG A 180 -13.97 -10.71 1.47
CA ARG A 180 -15.32 -10.50 2.01
C ARG A 180 -16.10 -9.39 1.27
N GLY A 181 -15.48 -8.75 0.27
CA GLY A 181 -16.09 -7.72 -0.57
C GLY A 181 -15.81 -6.29 -0.11
N ALA A 182 -15.07 -6.06 0.97
CA ALA A 182 -14.75 -4.69 1.37
C ALA A 182 -13.79 -4.01 0.38
N ALA A 183 -13.99 -2.71 0.16
CA ALA A 183 -13.02 -1.85 -0.49
C ALA A 183 -11.96 -1.42 0.53
N VAL A 184 -10.69 -1.73 0.26
CA VAL A 184 -9.59 -1.37 1.15
C VAL A 184 -8.74 -0.29 0.50
N LEU A 185 -8.61 0.86 1.15
CA LEU A 185 -7.69 1.91 0.75
C LEU A 185 -6.63 2.05 1.83
N PHE A 186 -5.35 2.04 1.44
CA PHE A 186 -4.29 2.33 2.40
C PHE A 186 -3.23 3.27 1.83
N SER A 187 -2.63 4.05 2.72
CA SER A 187 -1.47 4.85 2.39
C SER A 187 -0.19 4.14 2.83
N THR A 188 0.88 4.29 2.07
CA THR A 188 2.22 3.92 2.53
C THR A 188 3.34 4.61 1.74
N HIS A 189 4.48 4.73 2.37
CA HIS A 189 5.74 5.07 1.72
C HIS A 189 6.63 3.82 1.48
N ILE A 190 6.22 2.64 1.98
CA ILE A 190 6.94 1.36 1.84
C ILE A 190 6.39 0.62 0.63
N LEU A 191 7.03 0.82 -0.54
CA LEU A 191 6.54 0.33 -1.82
C LEU A 191 6.53 -1.20 -1.94
N GLU A 192 7.45 -1.87 -1.25
CA GLU A 192 7.52 -3.34 -1.23
C GLU A 192 6.27 -4.01 -0.64
N HIS A 193 5.64 -3.38 0.36
CA HIS A 193 4.38 -3.87 0.92
C HIS A 193 3.22 -3.64 -0.04
N ALA A 194 3.18 -2.46 -0.67
CA ALA A 194 2.18 -2.15 -1.69
C ALA A 194 2.27 -3.11 -2.88
N GLU A 195 3.47 -3.40 -3.37
CA GLU A 195 3.69 -4.28 -4.52
C GLU A 195 3.10 -5.69 -4.34
N LYS A 196 3.04 -6.19 -3.12
CA LYS A 196 2.50 -7.52 -2.78
C LYS A 196 0.99 -7.56 -2.66
N LEU A 197 0.34 -6.41 -2.51
CA LEU A 197 -1.05 -6.37 -2.02
C LEU A 197 -2.00 -5.59 -2.92
N VAL A 198 -1.54 -4.51 -3.57
CA VAL A 198 -2.44 -3.59 -4.26
C VAL A 198 -2.91 -4.14 -5.61
N ASP A 199 -4.20 -3.97 -5.88
CA ASP A 199 -4.79 -4.18 -7.21
C ASP A 199 -4.61 -2.94 -8.08
N LYS A 200 -4.85 -1.74 -7.48
CA LYS A 200 -4.72 -0.42 -8.11
C LYS A 200 -3.96 0.53 -7.20
N LEU A 201 -3.28 1.48 -7.78
CA LEU A 201 -2.51 2.46 -7.02
C LEU A 201 -2.52 3.85 -7.64
N THR A 202 -2.23 4.83 -6.79
CA THR A 202 -1.86 6.19 -7.18
C THR A 202 -0.57 6.59 -6.48
N PHE A 203 0.42 7.02 -7.25
CA PHE A 203 1.59 7.72 -6.71
C PHE A 203 1.29 9.20 -6.55
N ILE A 204 1.47 9.71 -5.33
CA ILE A 204 1.32 11.14 -5.02
C ILE A 204 2.68 11.78 -4.78
N ARG A 205 2.94 12.88 -5.49
CA ARG A 205 4.10 13.75 -5.31
C ARG A 205 3.64 15.20 -5.18
N GLN A 206 4.03 15.86 -4.09
CA GLN A 206 3.70 17.27 -3.84
C GLN A 206 2.19 17.58 -4.02
N GLY A 207 1.34 16.68 -3.53
CA GLY A 207 -0.10 16.80 -3.61
C GLY A 207 -0.74 16.44 -4.96
N GLN A 208 0.04 16.06 -5.96
CA GLN A 208 -0.45 15.72 -7.30
C GLN A 208 -0.32 14.23 -7.59
N ASN A 209 -1.24 13.72 -8.39
CA ASN A 209 -1.14 12.40 -8.98
C ASN A 209 -0.09 12.41 -10.09
N VAL A 210 0.94 11.59 -9.94
CA VAL A 210 1.99 11.44 -10.97
C VAL A 210 1.88 10.13 -11.75
N LEU A 211 1.21 9.12 -11.18
CA LEU A 211 0.97 7.85 -11.85
C LEU A 211 -0.22 7.14 -11.21
N THR A 212 -1.17 6.67 -11.99
CA THR A 212 -2.32 5.87 -11.54
C THR A 212 -2.57 4.72 -12.49
N GLY A 213 -3.01 3.59 -11.96
CA GLY A 213 -3.42 2.42 -12.72
C GLY A 213 -3.49 1.16 -11.87
N THR A 214 -3.85 0.06 -12.50
CA THR A 214 -3.67 -1.28 -11.93
C THR A 214 -2.18 -1.60 -11.82
N MET A 215 -1.82 -2.57 -10.96
CA MET A 215 -0.42 -3.02 -10.85
C MET A 215 0.16 -3.44 -12.22
N GLY A 216 -0.64 -4.16 -13.02
CA GLY A 216 -0.22 -4.59 -14.36
C GLY A 216 -0.01 -3.44 -15.33
N GLU A 217 -0.93 -2.45 -15.35
CA GLU A 217 -0.79 -1.24 -16.20
C GLU A 217 0.43 -0.42 -15.80
N VAL A 218 0.65 -0.23 -14.50
CA VAL A 218 1.79 0.52 -13.98
C VAL A 218 3.10 -0.17 -14.35
N LYS A 219 3.22 -1.46 -14.10
CA LYS A 219 4.42 -2.23 -14.49
C LYS A 219 4.60 -2.28 -16.00
N GLY A 220 3.52 -2.43 -16.76
CA GLY A 220 3.54 -2.45 -18.21
C GLY A 220 4.03 -1.16 -18.86
N ARG A 221 3.68 0.02 -18.30
CA ARG A 221 4.19 1.32 -18.79
C ARG A 221 5.70 1.49 -18.67
N PHE A 222 6.31 0.79 -17.72
CA PHE A 222 7.76 0.83 -17.46
C PHE A 222 8.43 -0.48 -17.83
N ALA A 223 7.79 -1.30 -18.66
CA ALA A 223 8.30 -2.58 -19.15
C ALA A 223 9.53 -2.38 -20.04
N ALA A 224 10.65 -2.01 -19.43
CA ALA A 224 11.96 -2.31 -19.97
C ALA A 224 12.24 -3.80 -19.74
N THR A 225 12.91 -4.46 -20.66
CA THR A 225 13.34 -5.84 -20.41
C THR A 225 14.47 -5.80 -19.39
N LEU A 226 14.14 -6.23 -18.17
CA LEU A 226 15.06 -6.28 -17.04
C LEU A 226 15.52 -7.71 -16.80
N PHE A 227 16.82 -7.89 -16.67
CA PHE A 227 17.42 -9.15 -16.28
C PHE A 227 18.14 -9.00 -14.96
N ARG A 228 17.94 -9.93 -14.05
CA ARG A 228 18.74 -10.09 -12.84
C ARG A 228 19.75 -11.19 -13.09
N ILE A 229 21.05 -10.85 -13.00
CA ILE A 229 22.13 -11.71 -13.42
C ILE A 229 23.15 -11.82 -12.27
N ARG A 230 23.57 -13.04 -11.98
CA ARG A 230 24.76 -13.30 -11.17
C ARG A 230 25.83 -13.88 -12.04
N ILE A 231 27.02 -13.29 -12.01
CA ILE A 231 28.19 -13.73 -12.76
C ILE A 231 29.36 -13.92 -11.81
N ASP A 232 30.24 -14.85 -12.17
CA ASP A 232 31.54 -14.99 -11.53
C ASP A 232 32.51 -13.97 -12.17
N GLY A 233 32.86 -12.94 -11.40
CA GLY A 233 33.73 -11.85 -11.84
C GLY A 233 33.11 -10.46 -11.82
N GLU A 234 33.81 -9.48 -12.38
CA GLU A 234 33.38 -8.08 -12.41
C GLU A 234 32.35 -7.80 -13.50
N GLY A 235 31.29 -7.07 -13.12
CA GLY A 235 30.19 -6.70 -14.04
C GLY A 235 30.51 -5.61 -15.07
N SER A 236 31.74 -5.16 -15.18
CA SER A 236 32.16 -4.09 -16.11
C SER A 236 31.87 -4.39 -17.57
N LEU A 237 31.98 -5.65 -17.98
CA LEU A 237 31.67 -6.12 -19.34
C LEU A 237 30.16 -6.06 -19.68
N LEU A 238 29.28 -6.11 -18.68
CA LEU A 238 27.83 -6.09 -18.91
C LEU A 238 27.38 -4.83 -19.66
N SER A 239 28.00 -3.69 -19.35
CA SER A 239 27.65 -2.40 -19.97
C SER A 239 28.07 -2.29 -21.45
N SER A 240 28.96 -3.17 -21.90
CA SER A 240 29.44 -3.17 -23.31
C SER A 240 28.65 -4.15 -24.20
N LEU A 241 27.72 -4.91 -23.65
CA LEU A 241 26.93 -5.87 -24.40
C LEU A 241 25.89 -5.19 -25.30
N PRO A 242 25.55 -5.78 -26.45
CA PRO A 242 24.51 -5.27 -27.33
C PRO A 242 23.18 -5.13 -26.63
N LYS A 243 22.43 -4.07 -26.94
CA LYS A 243 21.09 -3.76 -26.42
C LYS A 243 21.05 -3.45 -24.90
N VAL A 244 22.18 -3.36 -24.20
CA VAL A 244 22.22 -2.97 -22.79
C VAL A 244 22.10 -1.45 -22.69
N LEU A 245 21.08 -1.00 -21.96
CA LEU A 245 20.82 0.42 -21.71
C LEU A 245 21.42 0.87 -20.36
N LYS A 246 21.34 -0.01 -19.36
CA LYS A 246 21.80 0.31 -18.02
C LYS A 246 22.19 -0.95 -17.25
N VAL A 247 23.24 -0.84 -16.45
CA VAL A 247 23.65 -1.88 -15.48
C VAL A 247 23.71 -1.27 -14.11
N GLN A 248 23.12 -1.96 -13.14
CA GLN A 248 23.11 -1.54 -11.74
C GLN A 248 23.47 -2.73 -10.85
N ALA A 249 24.44 -2.54 -9.96
CA ALA A 249 24.77 -3.56 -8.95
C ALA A 249 23.65 -3.66 -7.91
N PHE A 250 23.28 -4.89 -7.58
CA PHE A 250 22.24 -5.22 -6.59
C PHE A 250 22.74 -6.34 -5.67
N GLY A 251 23.42 -5.98 -4.62
CA GLY A 251 24.12 -6.92 -3.77
C GLY A 251 25.20 -7.72 -4.52
N HIS A 252 25.04 -9.03 -4.63
CA HIS A 252 25.92 -9.93 -5.39
C HIS A 252 25.39 -10.21 -6.81
N GLU A 253 24.38 -9.49 -7.27
CA GLU A 253 23.76 -9.62 -8.58
C GLU A 253 23.81 -8.28 -9.33
N TYR A 254 23.52 -8.32 -10.61
CA TYR A 254 23.38 -7.14 -11.45
C TYR A 254 21.97 -7.09 -12.00
N GLU A 255 21.32 -5.94 -11.91
CA GLU A 255 20.14 -5.63 -12.72
C GLU A 255 20.60 -4.97 -14.01
N VAL A 256 20.25 -5.60 -15.12
CA VAL A 256 20.59 -5.16 -16.47
C VAL A 256 19.31 -4.79 -17.20
N GLU A 257 19.16 -3.51 -17.51
CA GLU A 257 18.10 -2.99 -18.35
C GLU A 257 18.54 -3.03 -19.82
N THR A 258 17.72 -3.68 -20.66
CA THR A 258 17.98 -3.79 -22.09
C THR A 258 16.83 -3.18 -22.89
N GLU A 259 17.02 -3.00 -24.20
CA GLU A 259 15.95 -2.61 -25.12
C GLU A 259 14.75 -3.54 -24.99
N GLY A 260 13.52 -2.99 -25.16
CA GLY A 260 12.26 -3.67 -24.84
C GLY A 260 11.98 -4.96 -25.63
N ASP A 261 12.65 -5.14 -26.77
CA ASP A 261 12.53 -6.31 -27.65
C ASP A 261 13.62 -7.39 -27.45
N THR A 262 14.43 -7.24 -26.39
CA THR A 262 15.53 -8.17 -26.13
C THR A 262 15.01 -9.55 -25.68
N GLU A 263 15.22 -10.54 -26.51
CA GLU A 263 14.86 -11.93 -26.21
C GLU A 263 15.81 -12.53 -25.16
N PRO A 264 15.27 -13.14 -24.07
CA PRO A 264 16.08 -13.68 -22.97
C PRO A 264 17.17 -14.66 -23.43
N THR A 265 16.82 -15.56 -24.37
CA THR A 265 17.75 -16.57 -24.88
C THR A 265 18.89 -15.94 -25.69
N GLU A 266 18.59 -14.90 -26.47
CA GLU A 266 19.61 -14.14 -27.22
C GLU A 266 20.55 -13.43 -26.28
N PHE A 267 20.00 -12.77 -25.27
CA PHE A 267 20.81 -12.03 -24.29
C PHE A 267 21.71 -12.98 -23.47
N LEU A 268 21.18 -14.14 -23.05
CA LEU A 268 22.00 -15.16 -22.37
C LEU A 268 23.16 -15.64 -23.27
N LYS A 269 22.92 -15.85 -24.57
CA LYS A 269 24.00 -16.20 -25.52
C LYS A 269 25.05 -15.12 -25.61
N ASN A 270 24.67 -13.84 -25.60
CA ASN A 270 25.61 -12.73 -25.65
C ASN A 270 26.47 -12.68 -24.37
N LEU A 271 25.91 -12.96 -23.21
CA LEU A 271 26.67 -13.07 -21.96
C LEU A 271 27.73 -14.17 -22.04
N LEU A 272 27.37 -15.36 -22.51
CA LEU A 272 28.27 -16.50 -22.64
C LEU A 272 29.36 -16.25 -23.72
N ALA A 273 28.98 -15.63 -24.83
CA ALA A 273 29.93 -15.28 -25.91
C ALA A 273 30.97 -14.23 -25.48
N ALA A 274 30.57 -13.35 -24.54
CA ALA A 274 31.48 -12.39 -23.91
C ALA A 274 32.44 -13.01 -22.88
N GLY A 275 32.34 -14.34 -22.67
CA GLY A 275 33.18 -15.09 -21.73
C GLY A 275 32.75 -14.99 -20.28
N LEU A 276 31.55 -14.48 -20.02
CA LEU A 276 31.02 -14.38 -18.66
C LEU A 276 30.52 -15.73 -18.16
N ARG A 277 30.87 -16.09 -16.94
CA ARG A 277 30.31 -17.26 -16.25
C ARG A 277 29.04 -16.86 -15.54
N VAL A 278 27.91 -17.29 -16.09
CA VAL A 278 26.56 -16.95 -15.56
C VAL A 278 26.14 -18.00 -14.57
N GLU A 279 25.98 -17.62 -13.30
CA GLU A 279 25.47 -18.48 -12.22
C GLU A 279 23.94 -18.40 -12.10
N LYS A 280 23.37 -17.22 -12.36
CA LYS A 280 21.91 -16.96 -12.35
C LYS A 280 21.55 -16.03 -13.48
N PHE A 281 20.45 -16.33 -14.14
CA PHE A 281 19.84 -15.48 -15.16
C PHE A 281 18.31 -15.55 -15.03
N GLU A 282 17.70 -14.41 -14.80
CA GLU A 282 16.26 -14.29 -14.57
C GLU A 282 15.73 -13.03 -15.24
N LYS A 283 14.68 -13.17 -16.06
CA LYS A 283 13.92 -12.00 -16.53
C LYS A 283 13.02 -11.54 -15.39
N VAL A 284 13.15 -10.29 -14.96
CA VAL A 284 12.38 -9.73 -13.85
C VAL A 284 11.51 -8.57 -14.33
N GLU A 285 10.39 -8.39 -13.64
CA GLU A 285 9.57 -7.20 -13.83
C GLU A 285 10.13 -6.03 -13.01
N PRO A 286 9.95 -4.78 -13.46
CA PRO A 286 10.36 -3.62 -12.68
C PRO A 286 9.60 -3.58 -11.35
N SER A 287 10.33 -3.42 -10.25
CA SER A 287 9.71 -3.23 -8.92
C SER A 287 9.02 -1.86 -8.85
N LEU A 288 8.01 -1.74 -7.98
CA LEU A 288 7.39 -0.43 -7.71
C LEU A 288 8.42 0.61 -7.25
N THR A 289 9.45 0.19 -6.54
CA THR A 289 10.55 1.08 -6.14
C THR A 289 11.30 1.64 -7.34
N ASN A 290 11.64 0.78 -8.31
CA ASN A 290 12.31 1.20 -9.54
C ASN A 290 11.41 2.13 -10.38
N ILE A 291 10.13 1.78 -10.50
CA ILE A 291 9.14 2.62 -11.19
C ILE A 291 9.02 3.99 -10.51
N TYR A 292 8.88 4.00 -9.19
CA TYR A 292 8.81 5.24 -8.41
C TYR A 292 10.03 6.13 -8.66
N MET A 293 11.24 5.57 -8.63
CA MET A 293 12.48 6.32 -8.88
C MET A 293 12.53 6.90 -10.30
N LYS A 294 12.04 6.18 -11.32
CA LYS A 294 11.93 6.68 -12.69
C LYS A 294 10.95 7.85 -12.77
N VAL A 295 9.74 7.69 -12.23
CA VAL A 295 8.71 8.75 -12.17
C VAL A 295 9.23 9.99 -11.45
N MET A 296 9.97 9.83 -10.34
CA MET A 296 10.55 10.96 -9.61
C MET A 296 11.62 11.72 -10.41
N ARG A 297 12.26 11.10 -11.38
CA ARG A 297 13.24 11.73 -12.30
C ARG A 297 12.58 12.35 -13.53
N GLY A 298 11.25 12.24 -13.68
CA GLY A 298 10.52 12.71 -14.85
C GLY A 298 10.61 11.77 -16.05
N GLU A 299 10.99 10.51 -15.82
CA GLU A 299 11.02 9.46 -16.84
C GLU A 299 9.61 8.86 -16.91
N ASP A 300 8.73 9.41 -17.73
CA ASP A 300 7.30 9.10 -17.76
C ASP A 300 6.91 7.76 -18.38
N GLY A 301 7.86 6.86 -18.63
CA GLY A 301 7.56 5.53 -19.20
C GLY A 301 6.81 5.60 -20.55
N LYS A 302 7.04 6.66 -21.34
CA LYS A 302 6.49 6.79 -22.68
C LYS A 302 7.49 6.19 -23.67
N ASN A 303 7.12 5.08 -24.23
CA ASN A 303 7.47 4.71 -25.60
C ASN A 303 6.25 4.92 -26.48
#